data_509e3794c35db13c8321c22463d85168
#
_entry.id   509e3794c35db13c8321c22463d85168
#
_cell.length_a   1.000
_cell.length_b   1.000
_cell.length_c   1.000
_cell.angle_alpha   90.00
_cell.angle_beta   90.00
_cell.angle_gamma   90.00
#
_symmetry.space_group_name_H-M   'P 1'
#
loop_
_entity.id
_entity.type
_entity.pdbx_description
1 polymer ?
#
loop_
_entity_poly.entity_id
_entity_poly.type
_entity_poly.pdbx_seq_one_letter_code
_entity_poly.pdbx_strand_id
1 'polypeptide(L)'
;MTTIHTTQPAATATAPLPRTAPWRSTNGRLWILQSALAIGYVMAAVPKLSDDPHTLAQFADLGIGAVGMHVIGGLEIAGAIGLLIPRLCGLAALAFVALMIGAVAATVVNLGIVVAIVPTALLAVAAVLA
;
A
#
# COMPACT_ATOMS: atom_id res chain seq x y z
N MET A 1 -71.52 33.12 -15.90
CA MET A 1 -70.07 33.35 -15.81
C MET A 1 -69.50 32.33 -14.81
N THR A 2 -69.03 31.19 -15.29
CA THR A 2 -68.64 30.04 -14.45
C THR A 2 -67.11 30.00 -14.42
N THR A 3 -66.54 30.32 -13.27
CA THR A 3 -65.09 30.33 -13.05
C THR A 3 -64.66 28.89 -12.72
N ILE A 4 -63.90 28.28 -13.62
CA ILE A 4 -63.29 26.97 -13.41
C ILE A 4 -62.02 27.16 -12.61
N HIS A 5 -62.03 26.77 -11.33
CA HIS A 5 -60.79 26.64 -10.54
C HIS A 5 -60.04 25.37 -10.95
N THR A 6 -58.97 25.55 -11.67
CA THR A 6 -58.05 24.47 -11.99
C THR A 6 -57.20 24.21 -10.74
N THR A 7 -57.47 23.14 -10.04
CA THR A 7 -56.64 22.68 -8.92
C THR A 7 -55.38 22.04 -9.51
N GLN A 8 -54.28 22.74 -9.39
CA GLN A 8 -52.96 22.26 -9.74
C GLN A 8 -52.55 21.15 -8.75
N PRO A 9 -52.20 19.96 -9.19
CA PRO A 9 -51.75 18.91 -8.27
C PRO A 9 -50.44 19.34 -7.64
N ALA A 10 -50.37 19.25 -6.31
CA ALA A 10 -49.19 19.54 -5.54
C ALA A 10 -48.03 18.64 -6.03
N ALA A 11 -46.98 19.27 -6.54
CA ALA A 11 -45.75 18.57 -6.85
C ALA A 11 -45.21 17.91 -5.57
N THR A 12 -45.25 16.57 -5.55
CA THR A 12 -44.66 15.79 -4.49
C THR A 12 -43.15 16.01 -4.53
N ALA A 13 -42.69 16.89 -3.65
CA ALA A 13 -41.27 17.13 -3.47
C ALA A 13 -40.65 15.82 -2.95
N THR A 14 -40.06 15.08 -3.88
CA THR A 14 -39.26 13.89 -3.56
C THR A 14 -38.06 14.39 -2.75
N ALA A 15 -38.10 14.20 -1.44
CA ALA A 15 -36.95 14.51 -0.58
C ALA A 15 -35.71 13.77 -1.10
N PRO A 16 -34.56 14.46 -1.24
CA PRO A 16 -33.34 13.78 -1.67
C PRO A 16 -32.99 12.74 -0.62
N LEU A 17 -32.87 11.47 -1.05
CA LEU A 17 -32.38 10.40 -0.19
C LEU A 17 -31.03 10.80 0.39
N PRO A 18 -30.82 10.59 1.70
CA PRO A 18 -29.52 10.86 2.29
C PRO A 18 -28.47 10.02 1.54
N ARG A 19 -27.58 10.68 0.82
CA ARG A 19 -26.41 10.05 0.22
C ARG A 19 -25.49 9.67 1.37
N THR A 20 -25.76 8.52 1.98
CA THR A 20 -24.78 7.87 2.85
C THR A 20 -23.62 7.45 1.98
N ALA A 21 -22.61 8.30 1.93
CA ALA A 21 -21.39 8.02 1.19
C ALA A 21 -20.72 6.80 1.83
N PRO A 22 -20.64 5.64 1.15
CA PRO A 22 -20.05 4.41 1.70
C PRO A 22 -18.52 4.49 1.85
N TRP A 23 -17.91 5.56 1.43
CA TRP A 23 -16.47 5.78 1.38
C TRP A 23 -15.80 6.01 2.74
N ARG A 24 -16.54 6.44 3.77
CA ARG A 24 -15.91 6.75 5.07
C ARG A 24 -15.34 5.53 5.79
N SER A 25 -15.99 4.38 5.70
CA SER A 25 -15.48 3.16 6.33
C SER A 25 -14.37 2.50 5.51
N THR A 26 -14.47 2.54 4.18
CA THR A 26 -13.45 1.99 3.27
C THR A 26 -12.17 2.83 3.33
N ASN A 27 -12.26 4.15 3.32
CA ASN A 27 -11.09 5.04 3.44
C ASN A 27 -10.36 4.86 4.78
N GLY A 28 -11.08 4.69 5.89
CA GLY A 28 -10.44 4.45 7.19
C GLY A 28 -9.61 3.15 7.22
N ARG A 29 -10.14 2.07 6.65
CA ARG A 29 -9.43 0.79 6.55
C ARG A 29 -8.20 0.88 5.65
N LEU A 30 -8.32 1.56 4.51
CA LEU A 30 -7.20 1.78 3.61
C LEU A 30 -6.10 2.60 4.29
N TRP A 31 -6.44 3.65 5.03
CA TRP A 31 -5.47 4.44 5.77
C TRP A 31 -4.72 3.63 6.83
N ILE A 32 -5.44 2.78 7.58
CA ILE A 32 -4.81 1.88 8.57
C ILE A 32 -3.85 0.93 7.86
N LEU A 33 -4.28 0.32 6.76
CA LEU A 33 -3.47 -0.63 6.02
C LEU A 33 -2.23 0.04 5.39
N GLN A 34 -2.38 1.22 4.80
CA GLN A 34 -1.28 2.01 4.24
C GLN A 34 -0.27 2.40 5.32
N SER A 35 -0.75 2.87 6.47
CA SER A 35 0.13 3.25 7.58
C SER A 35 0.86 2.05 8.14
N ALA A 36 0.18 0.93 8.33
CA ALA A 36 0.80 -0.31 8.81
C ALA A 36 1.87 -0.81 7.83
N LEU A 37 1.59 -0.77 6.53
CA LEU A 37 2.53 -1.17 5.49
C LEU A 37 3.73 -0.21 5.43
N ALA A 38 3.50 1.10 5.51
CA ALA A 38 4.57 2.10 5.52
C ALA A 38 5.51 1.91 6.74
N ILE A 39 4.95 1.67 7.92
CA ILE A 39 5.73 1.36 9.13
C ILE A 39 6.54 0.07 8.93
N GLY A 40 5.93 -0.98 8.38
CA GLY A 40 6.62 -2.24 8.09
C GLY A 40 7.83 -2.05 7.18
N TYR A 41 7.69 -1.25 6.11
CA TYR A 41 8.80 -0.96 5.20
C TYR A 41 9.88 -0.08 5.83
N VAL A 42 9.51 0.90 6.64
CA VAL A 42 10.51 1.69 7.41
C VAL A 42 11.30 0.77 8.34
N MET A 43 10.63 -0.12 9.07
CA MET A 43 11.29 -1.09 9.95
C MET A 43 12.21 -2.05 9.18
N ALA A 44 11.83 -2.46 7.98
CA ALA A 44 12.65 -3.30 7.11
C ALA A 44 13.84 -2.55 6.52
N ALA A 45 13.74 -1.24 6.30
CA ALA A 45 14.80 -0.40 5.78
C ALA A 45 15.90 -0.09 6.82
N VAL A 46 15.52 0.01 8.11
CA VAL A 46 16.46 0.38 9.20
C VAL A 46 17.72 -0.47 9.22
N PRO A 47 17.68 -1.82 9.27
CA PRO A 47 18.91 -2.62 9.31
C PRO A 47 19.73 -2.51 8.03
N LYS A 48 19.11 -2.19 6.87
CA LYS A 48 19.79 -2.02 5.59
C LYS A 48 20.54 -0.68 5.52
N LEU A 49 20.04 0.35 6.20
CA LEU A 49 20.64 1.69 6.21
C LEU A 49 21.59 1.91 7.39
N SER A 50 21.51 1.05 8.42
CA SER A 50 22.39 1.11 9.59
C SER A 50 23.58 0.16 9.53
N ASP A 51 23.83 -0.46 8.37
CA ASP A 51 24.94 -1.41 8.14
C ASP A 51 24.93 -2.59 9.13
N ASP A 52 23.73 -3.10 9.45
CA ASP A 52 23.61 -4.25 10.33
C ASP A 52 24.42 -5.45 9.77
N PRO A 53 25.35 -6.03 10.54
CA PRO A 53 26.26 -7.06 10.06
C PRO A 53 25.55 -8.30 9.54
N HIS A 54 24.43 -8.69 10.16
CA HIS A 54 23.65 -9.85 9.74
C HIS A 54 22.96 -9.58 8.40
N THR A 55 22.38 -8.41 8.24
CA THR A 55 21.75 -7.98 6.99
C THR A 55 22.80 -7.87 5.87
N LEU A 56 23.96 -7.29 6.16
CA LEU A 56 25.06 -7.16 5.20
C LEU A 56 25.51 -8.56 4.71
N ALA A 57 25.67 -9.53 5.61
CA ALA A 57 26.05 -10.90 5.25
C ALA A 57 25.01 -11.53 4.31
N GLN A 58 23.71 -11.39 4.61
CA GLN A 58 22.63 -11.90 3.75
C GLN A 58 22.67 -11.28 2.34
N PHE A 59 22.91 -9.99 2.23
CA PHE A 59 23.01 -9.31 0.94
C PHE A 59 24.30 -9.65 0.18
N ALA A 60 25.38 -9.98 0.88
CA ALA A 60 26.61 -10.50 0.29
C ALA A 60 26.36 -11.91 -0.30
N ASP A 61 25.69 -12.79 0.42
CA ASP A 61 25.31 -14.13 -0.02
C ASP A 61 24.41 -14.09 -1.28
N LEU A 62 23.58 -13.08 -1.40
CA LEU A 62 22.74 -12.83 -2.59
C LEU A 62 23.55 -12.21 -3.76
N GLY A 63 24.84 -11.91 -3.59
CA GLY A 63 25.67 -11.27 -4.61
C GLY A 63 25.34 -9.79 -4.86
N ILE A 64 24.52 -9.17 -4.01
CA ILE A 64 24.06 -7.77 -4.16
C ILE A 64 25.04 -6.80 -3.45
N GLY A 65 25.62 -7.23 -2.33
CA GLY A 65 26.56 -6.46 -1.54
C GLY A 65 25.98 -5.22 -0.85
N ALA A 66 26.86 -4.44 -0.20
CA ALA A 66 26.45 -3.27 0.60
C ALA A 66 25.75 -2.19 -0.24
N VAL A 67 26.22 -1.91 -1.44
CA VAL A 67 25.63 -0.87 -2.31
C VAL A 67 24.19 -1.21 -2.65
N GLY A 68 23.92 -2.46 -3.07
CA GLY A 68 22.58 -2.89 -3.38
C GLY A 68 21.68 -2.89 -2.15
N MET A 69 22.20 -3.26 -0.99
CA MET A 69 21.49 -3.21 0.29
C MET A 69 21.00 -1.79 0.60
N HIS A 70 21.86 -0.77 0.49
CA HIS A 70 21.51 0.63 0.72
C HIS A 70 20.50 1.15 -0.32
N VAL A 71 20.65 0.79 -1.60
CA VAL A 71 19.70 1.18 -2.65
C VAL A 71 18.31 0.61 -2.34
N ILE A 72 18.22 -0.65 -1.95
CA ILE A 72 16.94 -1.28 -1.60
C ILE A 72 16.33 -0.63 -0.36
N GLY A 73 17.12 -0.38 0.71
CA GLY A 73 16.67 0.34 1.90
C GLY A 73 16.15 1.74 1.58
N GLY A 74 16.87 2.48 0.71
CA GLY A 74 16.44 3.80 0.23
C GLY A 74 15.11 3.75 -0.55
N LEU A 75 14.92 2.76 -1.42
CA LEU A 75 13.67 2.53 -2.15
C LEU A 75 12.52 2.17 -1.21
N GLU A 76 12.76 1.41 -0.16
CA GLU A 76 11.77 1.09 0.87
C GLU A 76 11.28 2.34 1.60
N ILE A 77 12.20 3.24 1.99
CA ILE A 77 11.83 4.53 2.60
C ILE A 77 11.05 5.41 1.62
N ALA A 78 11.53 5.56 0.39
CA ALA A 78 10.85 6.36 -0.63
C ALA A 78 9.44 5.83 -0.92
N GLY A 79 9.29 4.52 -1.00
CA GLY A 79 8.00 3.86 -1.19
C GLY A 79 7.09 4.03 0.01
N ALA A 80 7.60 3.92 1.25
CA ALA A 80 6.82 4.15 2.47
C ALA A 80 6.25 5.57 2.51
N ILE A 81 7.05 6.58 2.14
CA ILE A 81 6.60 7.96 2.00
C ILE A 81 5.53 8.06 0.89
N GLY A 82 5.76 7.41 -0.26
CA GLY A 82 4.82 7.40 -1.39
C GLY A 82 3.46 6.80 -1.04
N LEU A 83 3.40 5.77 -0.18
CA LEU A 83 2.16 5.19 0.30
C LEU A 83 1.30 6.17 1.11
N LEU A 84 1.92 7.10 1.82
CA LEU A 84 1.22 8.09 2.64
C LEU A 84 0.71 9.28 1.81
N ILE A 85 1.16 9.43 0.57
CA ILE A 85 0.71 10.48 -0.35
C ILE A 85 -0.41 9.91 -1.23
N PRO A 86 -1.68 10.36 -1.11
CA PRO A 86 -2.83 9.76 -1.80
C PRO A 86 -2.70 9.67 -3.32
N ARG A 87 -1.97 10.59 -3.94
CA ARG A 87 -1.74 10.61 -5.40
C ARG A 87 -0.69 9.60 -5.85
N LEU A 88 0.23 9.22 -4.97
CA LEU A 88 1.35 8.32 -5.25
C LEU A 88 1.11 6.91 -4.70
N CYS A 89 0.09 6.73 -3.86
CA CYS A 89 -0.19 5.47 -3.17
C CYS A 89 -0.25 4.27 -4.14
N GLY A 90 -1.02 4.36 -5.22
CA GLY A 90 -1.13 3.27 -6.20
C GLY A 90 0.20 2.97 -6.90
N LEU A 91 0.96 4.00 -7.27
CA LEU A 91 2.28 3.83 -7.89
C LEU A 91 3.30 3.23 -6.91
N ALA A 92 3.29 3.71 -5.65
CA ALA A 92 4.14 3.18 -4.60
C ALA A 92 3.80 1.71 -4.29
N ALA A 93 2.52 1.35 -4.24
CA ALA A 93 2.07 -0.01 -4.03
C ALA A 93 2.52 -0.94 -5.18
N LEU A 94 2.42 -0.50 -6.44
CA LEU A 94 2.92 -1.24 -7.60
C LEU A 94 4.45 -1.42 -7.57
N ALA A 95 5.19 -0.37 -7.17
CA ALA A 95 6.64 -0.44 -7.02
C ALA A 95 7.03 -1.46 -5.94
N PHE A 96 6.29 -1.50 -4.82
CA PHE A 96 6.50 -2.51 -3.78
C PHE A 96 6.15 -3.93 -4.24
N VAL A 97 5.10 -4.11 -5.03
CA VAL A 97 4.78 -5.41 -5.64
C VAL A 97 5.98 -5.90 -6.46
N ALA A 98 6.54 -5.06 -7.32
CA ALA A 98 7.70 -5.41 -8.14
C ALA A 98 8.93 -5.73 -7.27
N LEU A 99 9.21 -4.89 -6.26
CA LEU A 99 10.32 -5.10 -5.32
C LEU A 99 10.20 -6.42 -4.57
N MET A 100 8.98 -6.73 -4.09
CA MET A 100 8.74 -7.96 -3.32
C MET A 100 8.76 -9.21 -4.19
N ILE A 101 8.33 -9.15 -5.45
CA ILE A 101 8.50 -10.26 -6.39
C ILE A 101 10.00 -10.58 -6.55
N GLY A 102 10.83 -9.55 -6.73
CA GLY A 102 12.27 -9.72 -6.78
C GLY A 102 12.87 -10.30 -5.49
N ALA A 103 12.42 -9.80 -4.35
CA ALA A 103 12.87 -10.29 -3.04
C ALA A 103 12.48 -11.74 -2.79
N VAL A 104 11.23 -12.14 -3.11
CA VAL A 104 10.76 -13.53 -2.99
C VAL A 104 11.58 -14.42 -3.90
N ALA A 105 11.78 -14.07 -5.15
CA ALA A 105 12.56 -14.86 -6.09
C ALA A 105 14.00 -15.05 -5.61
N ALA A 106 14.66 -13.97 -5.19
CA ALA A 106 16.03 -14.03 -4.66
C ALA A 106 16.11 -14.89 -3.39
N THR A 107 15.16 -14.74 -2.47
CA THR A 107 15.12 -15.47 -1.20
C THR A 107 14.89 -16.98 -1.42
N VAL A 108 13.96 -17.34 -2.29
CA VAL A 108 13.65 -18.75 -2.59
C VAL A 108 14.87 -19.45 -3.20
N VAL A 109 15.55 -18.77 -4.12
CA VAL A 109 16.72 -19.35 -4.82
C VAL A 109 17.92 -19.52 -3.88
N ASN A 110 18.17 -18.58 -2.98
CA ASN A 110 19.41 -18.55 -2.19
C ASN A 110 19.22 -19.02 -0.73
N LEU A 111 18.08 -18.77 -0.10
CA LEU A 111 17.85 -19.02 1.33
C LEU A 111 16.73 -20.03 1.61
N GLY A 112 16.01 -20.45 0.57
CA GLY A 112 14.93 -21.42 0.67
C GLY A 112 13.56 -20.80 0.98
N ILE A 113 12.53 -21.63 0.83
CA ILE A 113 11.11 -21.22 0.83
C ILE A 113 10.65 -20.66 2.19
N VAL A 114 11.20 -21.17 3.29
CA VAL A 114 10.77 -20.79 4.65
C VAL A 114 11.05 -19.31 4.94
N VAL A 115 12.17 -18.79 4.47
CA VAL A 115 12.57 -17.40 4.71
C VAL A 115 11.77 -16.42 3.82
N ALA A 116 11.17 -16.91 2.74
CA ALA A 116 10.35 -16.12 1.83
C ALA A 116 8.96 -15.72 2.39
N ILE A 117 8.56 -16.24 3.55
CA ILE A 117 7.23 -15.96 4.16
C ILE A 117 7.02 -14.47 4.41
N VAL A 118 8.02 -13.78 4.97
CA VAL A 118 7.89 -12.35 5.30
C VAL A 118 7.72 -11.47 4.05
N PRO A 119 8.60 -11.55 3.02
CA PRO A 119 8.39 -10.77 1.82
C PRO A 119 7.11 -11.16 1.07
N THR A 120 6.67 -12.42 1.14
CA THR A 120 5.40 -12.85 0.54
C THR A 120 4.20 -12.23 1.24
N ALA A 121 4.20 -12.12 2.56
CA ALA A 121 3.13 -11.45 3.31
C ALA A 121 3.06 -9.96 2.97
N LEU A 122 4.20 -9.26 2.87
CA LEU A 122 4.27 -7.87 2.46
C LEU A 122 3.80 -7.67 1.01
N LEU A 123 4.15 -8.59 0.11
CA LEU A 123 3.66 -8.60 -1.26
C LEU A 123 2.13 -8.68 -1.31
N ALA A 124 1.51 -9.57 -0.54
CA ALA A 124 0.06 -9.72 -0.50
C ALA A 124 -0.63 -8.42 -0.04
N VAL A 125 -0.10 -7.76 0.98
CA VAL A 125 -0.63 -6.47 1.48
C VAL A 125 -0.44 -5.36 0.45
N ALA A 126 0.72 -5.28 -0.18
CA ALA A 126 0.99 -4.28 -1.22
C ALA A 126 0.07 -4.46 -2.44
N ALA A 127 -0.20 -5.70 -2.85
CA ALA A 127 -1.10 -6.02 -3.96
C ALA A 127 -2.56 -5.60 -3.69
N VAL A 128 -3.01 -5.61 -2.44
CA VAL A 128 -4.36 -5.13 -2.06
C VAL A 128 -4.47 -3.61 -2.20
N LEU A 129 -3.37 -2.88 -2.08
CA LEU A 129 -3.31 -1.42 -2.16
C LEU A 129 -3.05 -0.89 -3.59
N ALA A 130 -2.53 -1.76 -4.47
CA ALA A 130 -2.24 -1.42 -5.85
C ALA A 130 -3.51 -1.38 -6.72
#